data_ad276f4c9b0931c9796507827351c5b9
#
_entry.id   ad276f4c9b0931c9796507827351c5b9
#
_cell.length_a   1.000
_cell.length_b   1.000
_cell.length_c   1.000
_cell.angle_alpha   90.00
_cell.angle_beta   90.00
_cell.angle_gamma   90.00
#
_symmetry.space_group_name_H-M   'P 1'
#
loop_
_entity.id
_entity.type
_entity.pdbx_description
1 polymer ?
#
loop_
_entity_poly.entity_id
_entity_poly.type
_entity_poly.pdbx_seq_one_letter_code
_entity_poly.pdbx_strand_id
1 'polypeptide(L)'
;MISNKYKYLIIKSLSSKFSIKLLCEISNISRSAYYKWTNTSKQCKDQEIMDKILVIYNDNRKVYGYRRIKISLKRTFGINVNHKKVLRLMQKLKIQSIIKMKKFKYKNPIANEYAKIENNVLNRNFEAKTLNQKWVTDITYLRYGNGCRAYLSAMMDLNNNEIIGYKLSTSLEIEFVIDTVKTAISKCSREKLKDLIIHSDQGCHYMSRSYKNLLKRYKITQSMSRKGNCYDNACIESFFSKLKTELIYQNKYYSKKDLFESIHKYIYWYNNERFQSKFKNHTPVEYRSVV
;
A
#
# COMPACT_ATOMS: atom_id res chain seq x y z
N MET A 1 9.35 -36.04 -44.86
CA MET A 1 10.33 -35.80 -43.75
C MET A 1 9.67 -35.07 -42.58
N ILE A 2 9.81 -35.57 -41.36
CA ILE A 2 9.27 -34.88 -40.15
C ILE A 2 10.06 -33.60 -39.93
N SER A 3 9.38 -32.44 -39.79
CA SER A 3 10.07 -31.16 -39.58
C SER A 3 10.83 -31.15 -38.24
N ASN A 4 11.96 -30.46 -38.19
CA ASN A 4 12.79 -30.38 -36.99
C ASN A 4 12.02 -29.87 -35.74
N LYS A 5 10.98 -29.05 -35.93
CA LYS A 5 10.10 -28.57 -34.87
C LYS A 5 9.37 -29.74 -34.19
N TYR A 6 8.84 -30.69 -34.91
CA TYR A 6 8.18 -31.88 -34.34
C TYR A 6 9.18 -32.81 -33.66
N LYS A 7 10.36 -32.97 -34.21
CA LYS A 7 11.44 -33.75 -33.58
C LYS A 7 11.81 -33.15 -32.21
N TYR A 8 11.96 -31.83 -32.09
CA TYR A 8 12.21 -31.16 -30.81
C TYR A 8 11.09 -31.36 -29.80
N LEU A 9 9.83 -31.34 -30.22
CA LEU A 9 8.67 -31.58 -29.34
C LEU A 9 8.67 -33.03 -28.83
N ILE A 10 8.99 -34.01 -29.69
CA ILE A 10 9.08 -35.42 -29.29
C ILE A 10 10.24 -35.64 -28.31
N ILE A 11 11.43 -35.09 -28.60
CA ILE A 11 12.55 -35.14 -27.64
C ILE A 11 12.15 -34.55 -26.29
N LYS A 12 11.45 -33.43 -26.29
CA LYS A 12 10.99 -32.77 -25.05
C LYS A 12 9.99 -33.63 -24.28
N SER A 13 9.03 -34.28 -24.94
CA SER A 13 8.03 -35.14 -24.30
C SER A 13 8.65 -36.42 -23.70
N LEU A 14 9.70 -36.94 -24.32
CA LEU A 14 10.37 -38.17 -23.88
C LEU A 14 11.55 -37.93 -22.97
N SER A 15 11.96 -36.69 -22.74
CA SER A 15 13.14 -36.33 -21.90
C SER A 15 12.99 -36.66 -20.40
N SER A 16 11.77 -36.94 -19.94
CA SER A 16 11.52 -37.45 -18.57
C SER A 16 11.81 -38.94 -18.43
N LYS A 17 11.83 -39.70 -19.56
CA LYS A 17 12.02 -41.18 -19.55
C LYS A 17 13.38 -41.61 -20.11
N PHE A 18 13.96 -40.83 -21.00
CA PHE A 18 15.20 -41.17 -21.69
C PHE A 18 16.19 -40.02 -21.71
N SER A 19 17.49 -40.32 -21.81
CA SER A 19 18.52 -39.30 -21.85
C SER A 19 18.40 -38.43 -23.13
N ILE A 20 18.57 -37.11 -22.98
CA ILE A 20 18.53 -36.18 -24.14
C ILE A 20 19.60 -36.53 -25.18
N LYS A 21 20.73 -37.10 -24.75
CA LYS A 21 21.80 -37.55 -25.66
C LYS A 21 21.26 -38.61 -26.61
N LEU A 22 20.66 -39.67 -26.07
CA LEU A 22 20.10 -40.79 -26.86
C LEU A 22 18.96 -40.31 -27.80
N LEU A 23 18.05 -39.50 -27.29
CA LEU A 23 16.93 -38.96 -28.08
C LEU A 23 17.40 -38.06 -29.24
N CYS A 24 18.44 -37.28 -29.03
CA CYS A 24 19.04 -36.47 -30.08
C CYS A 24 19.73 -37.30 -31.15
N GLU A 25 20.46 -38.35 -30.74
CA GLU A 25 21.10 -39.31 -31.67
C GLU A 25 20.06 -40.03 -32.55
N ILE A 26 19.03 -40.61 -31.97
CA ILE A 26 17.95 -41.32 -32.72
C ILE A 26 17.21 -40.34 -33.64
N SER A 27 16.98 -39.09 -33.21
CA SER A 27 16.26 -38.10 -34.02
C SER A 27 17.13 -37.42 -35.11
N ASN A 28 18.41 -37.75 -35.16
CA ASN A 28 19.43 -37.08 -35.98
C ASN A 28 19.41 -35.57 -35.84
N ILE A 29 19.51 -35.11 -34.55
CA ILE A 29 19.54 -33.69 -34.18
C ILE A 29 20.72 -33.46 -33.25
N SER A 30 21.49 -32.40 -33.45
CA SER A 30 22.57 -32.04 -32.55
C SER A 30 22.00 -31.56 -31.20
N ARG A 31 22.62 -31.95 -30.08
CA ARG A 31 22.23 -31.49 -28.74
C ARG A 31 22.22 -29.97 -28.63
N SER A 32 23.20 -29.31 -29.27
CA SER A 32 23.27 -27.84 -29.28
C SER A 32 22.05 -27.21 -29.97
N ALA A 33 21.57 -27.78 -31.07
CA ALA A 33 20.36 -27.31 -31.76
C ALA A 33 19.10 -27.49 -30.89
N TYR A 34 18.98 -28.63 -30.21
CA TYR A 34 17.88 -28.88 -29.27
C TYR A 34 17.89 -27.89 -28.10
N TYR A 35 19.04 -27.68 -27.46
CA TYR A 35 19.14 -26.70 -26.38
C TYR A 35 18.94 -25.25 -26.84
N LYS A 36 19.39 -24.90 -28.05
CA LYS A 36 19.11 -23.60 -28.66
C LYS A 36 17.60 -23.39 -28.85
N TRP A 37 16.90 -24.41 -29.35
CA TRP A 37 15.45 -24.38 -29.52
C TRP A 37 14.71 -24.27 -28.16
N THR A 38 15.10 -25.07 -27.17
CA THR A 38 14.51 -24.95 -25.79
C THR A 38 14.76 -23.61 -25.18
N ASN A 39 15.91 -22.98 -25.38
CA ASN A 39 16.22 -21.64 -24.90
C ASN A 39 15.42 -20.57 -25.66
N THR A 40 15.18 -20.73 -26.97
CA THR A 40 14.33 -19.79 -27.73
C THR A 40 12.87 -19.84 -27.24
N SER A 41 12.33 -21.03 -26.97
CA SER A 41 10.99 -21.17 -26.39
C SER A 41 10.89 -20.59 -24.95
N LYS A 42 11.98 -20.64 -24.21
CA LYS A 42 12.11 -20.01 -22.88
C LYS A 42 12.14 -18.48 -22.98
N GLN A 43 12.82 -17.94 -24.00
CA GLN A 43 12.87 -16.50 -24.25
C GLN A 43 11.50 -15.93 -24.62
N CYS A 44 10.71 -16.61 -25.46
CA CYS A 44 9.34 -16.18 -25.78
C CYS A 44 8.46 -16.13 -24.52
N LYS A 45 8.52 -17.15 -23.66
CA LYS A 45 7.77 -17.16 -22.39
C LYS A 45 8.23 -16.07 -21.42
N ASP A 46 9.53 -15.78 -21.37
CA ASP A 46 10.07 -14.70 -20.56
C ASP A 46 9.60 -13.33 -21.09
N GLN A 47 9.47 -13.16 -22.41
CA GLN A 47 8.97 -11.92 -23.00
C GLN A 47 7.51 -11.66 -22.62
N GLU A 48 6.63 -12.64 -22.74
CA GLU A 48 5.23 -12.50 -22.33
C GLU A 48 5.09 -12.10 -20.87
N ILE A 49 5.91 -12.70 -19.98
CA ILE A 49 5.90 -12.33 -18.56
C ILE A 49 6.45 -10.91 -18.35
N MET A 50 7.46 -10.49 -19.12
CA MET A 50 8.03 -9.15 -19.06
C MET A 50 7.01 -8.08 -19.45
N ASP A 51 6.20 -8.32 -20.49
CA ASP A 51 5.14 -7.40 -20.92
C ASP A 51 4.08 -7.25 -19.83
N LYS A 52 3.66 -8.35 -19.20
CA LYS A 52 2.73 -8.32 -18.05
C LYS A 52 3.33 -7.63 -16.82
N ILE A 53 4.63 -7.80 -16.56
CA ILE A 53 5.33 -7.08 -15.50
C ILE A 53 5.29 -5.57 -15.76
N LEU A 54 5.49 -5.11 -17.00
CA LEU A 54 5.43 -3.69 -17.36
C LEU A 54 4.04 -3.11 -17.15
N VAL A 55 2.99 -3.84 -17.55
CA VAL A 55 1.59 -3.43 -17.31
C VAL A 55 1.36 -3.23 -15.81
N ILE A 56 1.62 -4.27 -15.00
CA ILE A 56 1.44 -4.20 -13.55
C ILE A 56 2.25 -3.05 -12.93
N TYR A 57 3.49 -2.86 -13.36
CA TYR A 57 4.38 -1.84 -12.84
C TYR A 57 3.84 -0.42 -13.10
N ASN A 58 3.33 -0.16 -14.30
CA ASN A 58 2.79 1.13 -14.68
C ASN A 58 1.44 1.40 -13.99
N ASP A 59 0.52 0.44 -13.99
CA ASP A 59 -0.80 0.55 -13.36
C ASP A 59 -0.70 0.83 -11.85
N ASN A 60 0.33 0.27 -11.22
CA ASN A 60 0.59 0.48 -9.80
C ASN A 60 1.60 1.60 -9.52
N ARG A 61 1.54 2.68 -10.32
CA ARG A 61 2.30 3.93 -10.07
C ARG A 61 3.82 3.73 -9.94
N LYS A 62 4.36 2.65 -10.52
CA LYS A 62 5.78 2.27 -10.42
C LYS A 62 6.29 2.02 -8.99
N VAL A 63 5.41 1.91 -8.00
CA VAL A 63 5.77 1.70 -6.59
C VAL A 63 5.92 0.23 -6.20
N TYR A 64 5.44 -0.71 -7.04
CA TYR A 64 5.54 -2.13 -6.74
C TYR A 64 6.96 -2.67 -7.00
N GLY A 65 7.54 -3.30 -5.98
CA GLY A 65 8.74 -4.12 -6.12
C GLY A 65 8.39 -5.57 -6.51
N TYR A 66 9.38 -6.37 -6.82
CA TYR A 66 9.25 -7.74 -7.35
C TYR A 66 8.31 -8.65 -6.55
N ARG A 67 8.21 -8.47 -5.22
CA ARG A 67 7.33 -9.30 -4.37
C ARG A 67 5.85 -9.01 -4.65
N ARG A 68 5.46 -7.73 -4.77
CA ARG A 68 4.09 -7.34 -5.11
C ARG A 68 3.76 -7.65 -6.56
N ILE A 69 4.69 -7.45 -7.49
CA ILE A 69 4.53 -7.83 -8.91
C ILE A 69 4.28 -9.34 -9.03
N LYS A 70 5.00 -10.20 -8.28
CA LYS A 70 4.71 -11.64 -8.24
C LYS A 70 3.26 -11.93 -7.83
N ILE A 71 2.77 -11.25 -6.80
CA ILE A 71 1.40 -11.43 -6.30
C ILE A 71 0.40 -10.99 -7.37
N SER A 72 0.61 -9.82 -7.97
CA SER A 72 -0.23 -9.31 -9.06
C SER A 72 -0.25 -10.23 -10.27
N LEU A 73 0.90 -10.77 -10.71
CA LEU A 73 0.97 -11.75 -11.80
C LEU A 73 0.07 -12.96 -11.52
N LYS A 74 0.07 -13.48 -10.29
CA LYS A 74 -0.79 -14.60 -9.92
C LYS A 74 -2.27 -14.21 -9.90
N ARG A 75 -2.61 -13.04 -9.32
CA ARG A 75 -4.01 -12.61 -9.15
C ARG A 75 -4.64 -12.15 -10.47
N THR A 76 -3.93 -11.35 -11.27
CA THR A 76 -4.50 -10.75 -12.49
C THR A 76 -4.39 -11.66 -13.71
N PHE A 77 -3.32 -12.43 -13.82
CA PHE A 77 -3.03 -13.23 -15.01
C PHE A 77 -2.94 -14.75 -14.74
N GLY A 78 -3.18 -15.22 -13.51
CA GLY A 78 -3.04 -16.63 -13.13
C GLY A 78 -1.59 -17.16 -13.20
N ILE A 79 -0.59 -16.29 -13.38
CA ILE A 79 0.80 -16.70 -13.61
C ILE A 79 1.51 -16.89 -12.27
N ASN A 80 1.80 -18.13 -11.94
CA ASN A 80 2.57 -18.48 -10.75
C ASN A 80 4.06 -18.62 -11.09
N VAL A 81 4.87 -17.63 -10.68
CA VAL A 81 6.33 -17.60 -10.92
C VAL A 81 7.10 -17.37 -9.64
N ASN A 82 8.34 -17.86 -9.59
CA ASN A 82 9.20 -17.60 -8.43
C ASN A 82 9.60 -16.11 -8.38
N HIS A 83 9.65 -15.55 -7.17
CA HIS A 83 10.02 -14.15 -6.96
C HIS A 83 11.43 -13.80 -7.47
N LYS A 84 12.38 -14.77 -7.46
CA LYS A 84 13.72 -14.61 -8.05
C LYS A 84 13.65 -14.41 -9.56
N LYS A 85 12.72 -15.13 -10.26
CA LYS A 85 12.50 -14.94 -11.70
C LYS A 85 11.93 -13.55 -11.98
N VAL A 86 10.96 -13.10 -11.20
CA VAL A 86 10.39 -11.74 -11.34
C VAL A 86 11.48 -10.68 -11.15
N LEU A 87 12.30 -10.80 -10.11
CA LEU A 87 13.42 -9.87 -9.85
C LEU A 87 14.39 -9.82 -11.05
N ARG A 88 14.81 -10.98 -11.58
CA ARG A 88 15.69 -11.08 -12.74
C ARG A 88 15.07 -10.40 -13.98
N LEU A 89 13.76 -10.61 -14.23
CA LEU A 89 13.07 -10.00 -15.37
C LEU A 89 12.93 -8.49 -15.21
N MET A 90 12.65 -7.99 -13.99
CA MET A 90 12.64 -6.56 -13.71
C MET A 90 14.02 -5.93 -13.94
N GLN A 91 15.09 -6.60 -13.52
CA GLN A 91 16.47 -6.15 -13.79
C GLN A 91 16.77 -6.11 -15.30
N LYS A 92 16.32 -7.12 -16.07
CA LYS A 92 16.45 -7.14 -17.52
C LYS A 92 15.69 -5.99 -18.18
N LEU A 93 14.53 -5.62 -17.65
CA LEU A 93 13.72 -4.46 -18.05
C LEU A 93 14.28 -3.12 -17.55
N LYS A 94 15.34 -3.13 -16.73
CA LYS A 94 15.91 -1.94 -16.06
C LYS A 94 14.89 -1.16 -15.25
N ILE A 95 13.92 -1.85 -14.63
CA ILE A 95 12.88 -1.25 -13.78
C ILE A 95 13.05 -1.69 -12.33
N GLN A 96 12.75 -0.76 -11.41
CA GLN A 96 12.71 -1.01 -9.96
C GLN A 96 11.67 -0.10 -9.32
N SER A 97 11.21 -0.44 -8.09
CA SER A 97 10.33 0.46 -7.35
C SER A 97 10.97 1.85 -7.21
N ILE A 98 10.18 2.90 -7.48
CA ILE A 98 10.63 4.31 -7.36
C ILE A 98 10.79 4.75 -5.91
N ILE A 99 10.30 3.95 -4.94
CA ILE A 99 10.39 4.27 -3.52
C ILE A 99 11.83 4.07 -3.05
N LYS A 100 12.52 5.20 -2.83
CA LYS A 100 13.82 5.21 -2.15
C LYS A 100 13.58 5.44 -0.66
N MET A 101 13.93 4.46 0.18
CA MET A 101 13.91 4.66 1.64
C MET A 101 14.97 5.69 2.03
N LYS A 102 14.55 6.89 2.41
CA LYS A 102 15.44 7.86 3.07
C LYS A 102 15.56 7.46 4.54
N LYS A 103 16.78 7.45 5.09
CA LYS A 103 17.00 7.35 6.54
C LYS A 103 16.45 8.61 7.20
N PHE A 104 15.48 8.45 8.10
CA PHE A 104 14.86 9.54 8.87
C PHE A 104 15.87 10.05 9.91
N LYS A 105 16.11 11.36 9.95
CA LYS A 105 16.74 12.04 11.09
C LYS A 105 15.64 12.68 11.94
N TYR A 106 15.57 12.29 13.19
CA TYR A 106 14.60 12.78 14.16
C TYR A 106 14.92 14.22 14.59
N LYS A 107 13.91 15.08 14.66
CA LYS A 107 13.98 16.37 15.35
C LYS A 107 12.88 16.38 16.42
N ASN A 108 13.27 16.62 17.68
CA ASN A 108 12.31 16.75 18.77
C ASN A 108 11.48 18.03 18.62
N PRO A 109 10.15 17.97 18.72
CA PRO A 109 9.32 19.17 18.77
C PRO A 109 9.27 19.77 20.17
N ILE A 110 9.23 21.11 20.22
CA ILE A 110 9.07 21.91 21.45
C ILE A 110 7.58 21.89 21.85
N ALA A 111 7.30 21.71 23.12
CA ALA A 111 5.97 21.48 23.65
C ALA A 111 5.32 22.75 24.22
N ASN A 112 4.02 22.93 23.99
CA ASN A 112 3.17 23.94 24.63
C ASN A 112 2.34 23.33 25.77
N GLU A 113 2.18 24.08 26.88
CA GLU A 113 1.88 23.54 28.21
C GLU A 113 0.45 23.71 28.76
N TYR A 114 -0.58 24.07 28.08
CA TYR A 114 -1.87 24.38 28.74
C TYR A 114 -3.13 23.79 28.10
N ALA A 115 -3.27 22.47 28.09
CA ALA A 115 -4.57 21.86 27.75
C ALA A 115 -4.76 20.52 28.47
N LYS A 116 -6.00 20.22 28.88
CA LYS A 116 -6.35 18.95 29.53
C LYS A 116 -6.16 17.81 28.53
N ILE A 117 -5.14 17.00 28.78
CA ILE A 117 -4.74 15.84 27.95
C ILE A 117 -5.50 14.63 28.46
N GLU A 118 -6.09 13.87 27.51
CA GLU A 118 -6.72 12.58 27.82
C GLU A 118 -5.66 11.48 27.97
N ASN A 119 -5.99 10.43 28.72
CA ASN A 119 -5.07 9.32 28.98
C ASN A 119 -4.75 8.54 27.69
N ASN A 120 -3.56 7.94 27.62
CA ASN A 120 -3.19 7.02 26.55
C ASN A 120 -3.83 5.64 26.78
N VAL A 121 -5.09 5.51 26.44
CA VAL A 121 -5.86 4.24 26.53
C VAL A 121 -5.36 3.21 25.53
N LEU A 122 -4.90 3.63 24.34
CA LEU A 122 -4.40 2.74 23.30
C LEU A 122 -3.12 2.01 23.74
N ASN A 123 -2.24 2.70 24.48
CA ASN A 123 -0.98 2.20 25.02
C ASN A 123 -0.17 1.33 24.06
N ARG A 124 -0.02 1.76 22.79
CA ARG A 124 0.63 1.03 21.68
C ARG A 124 0.03 -0.33 21.31
N ASN A 125 -1.13 -0.67 21.86
CA ASN A 125 -1.86 -1.85 21.45
C ASN A 125 -2.61 -1.57 20.12
N PHE A 126 -1.87 -1.63 19.01
CA PHE A 126 -2.38 -1.39 17.65
C PHE A 126 -3.13 -2.59 17.06
N GLU A 127 -3.25 -3.70 17.79
CA GLU A 127 -4.06 -4.83 17.36
C GLU A 127 -5.53 -4.56 17.68
N ALA A 128 -6.36 -4.60 16.66
CA ALA A 128 -7.81 -4.57 16.76
C ALA A 128 -8.36 -5.90 16.27
N LYS A 129 -9.18 -6.55 17.10
CA LYS A 129 -9.76 -7.87 16.78
C LYS A 129 -10.90 -7.77 15.79
N THR A 130 -11.64 -6.67 15.84
CA THR A 130 -12.80 -6.40 15.00
C THR A 130 -12.69 -5.04 14.33
N LEU A 131 -13.41 -4.87 13.22
CA LEU A 131 -13.58 -3.57 12.57
C LEU A 131 -14.24 -2.57 13.52
N ASN A 132 -13.82 -1.31 13.40
CA ASN A 132 -14.34 -0.20 14.20
C ASN A 132 -14.11 -0.31 15.71
N GLN A 133 -13.14 -1.12 16.14
CA GLN A 133 -12.74 -1.21 17.54
C GLN A 133 -11.76 -0.08 17.94
N LYS A 134 -10.81 0.21 17.07
CA LYS A 134 -9.76 1.22 17.31
C LYS A 134 -9.48 1.98 16.03
N TRP A 135 -9.61 3.28 16.09
CA TRP A 135 -9.22 4.19 15.01
C TRP A 135 -8.06 5.08 15.44
N VAL A 136 -7.22 5.44 14.50
CA VAL A 136 -6.16 6.43 14.70
C VAL A 136 -6.37 7.58 13.73
N THR A 137 -6.07 8.80 14.20
CA THR A 137 -6.21 10.01 13.39
C THR A 137 -5.02 10.94 13.57
N ASP A 138 -4.69 11.67 12.50
CA ASP A 138 -3.63 12.67 12.51
C ASP A 138 -3.78 13.62 11.33
N ILE A 139 -3.03 14.72 11.33
CA ILE A 139 -3.00 15.72 10.28
C ILE A 139 -1.61 15.76 9.66
N THR A 140 -1.54 15.74 8.33
CA THR A 140 -0.27 15.94 7.63
C THR A 140 -0.28 17.19 6.77
N TYR A 141 0.88 17.81 6.66
CA TYR A 141 1.14 19.04 5.91
C TYR A 141 1.61 18.70 4.51
N LEU A 142 1.06 19.38 3.52
CA LEU A 142 1.34 19.23 2.10
C LEU A 142 1.68 20.60 1.49
N ARG A 143 2.32 20.58 0.32
CA ARG A 143 2.67 21.81 -0.40
C ARG A 143 2.28 21.71 -1.88
N TYR A 144 1.86 22.82 -2.48
CA TYR A 144 1.59 22.95 -3.90
C TYR A 144 1.96 24.36 -4.39
N GLY A 145 1.98 24.56 -5.69
CA GLY A 145 2.33 25.85 -6.30
C GLY A 145 3.66 26.40 -5.77
N ASN A 146 3.72 27.67 -5.56
CA ASN A 146 4.91 28.38 -5.05
C ASN A 146 5.00 28.33 -3.52
N GLY A 147 4.83 27.14 -2.92
CA GLY A 147 4.96 26.95 -1.47
C GLY A 147 3.66 27.08 -0.68
N CYS A 148 2.52 27.18 -1.35
CA CYS A 148 1.22 27.15 -0.70
C CYS A 148 1.03 25.91 0.14
N ARG A 149 0.35 26.05 1.28
CA ARG A 149 0.10 24.95 2.23
C ARG A 149 -1.27 24.35 2.02
N ALA A 150 -1.34 23.05 2.13
CA ALA A 150 -2.57 22.29 2.26
C ALA A 150 -2.41 21.25 3.39
N TYR A 151 -3.51 20.76 3.88
CA TYR A 151 -3.59 19.87 5.04
C TYR A 151 -4.49 18.70 4.69
N LEU A 152 -4.09 17.52 5.12
CA LEU A 152 -4.88 16.30 5.06
C LEU A 152 -5.09 15.80 6.48
N SER A 153 -6.33 15.80 6.94
CA SER A 153 -6.76 15.05 8.12
C SER A 153 -7.22 13.68 7.66
N ALA A 154 -6.75 12.62 8.28
CA ALA A 154 -7.13 11.24 7.93
C ALA A 154 -7.40 10.42 9.18
N MET A 155 -8.31 9.45 9.04
CA MET A 155 -8.68 8.48 10.06
C MET A 155 -8.56 7.08 9.51
N MET A 156 -7.87 6.20 10.25
CA MET A 156 -7.58 4.83 9.84
C MET A 156 -8.15 3.84 10.87
N ASP A 157 -8.81 2.79 10.39
CA ASP A 157 -9.15 1.62 11.21
C ASP A 157 -7.91 0.74 11.39
N LEU A 158 -7.58 0.40 12.64
CA LEU A 158 -6.40 -0.42 12.95
C LEU A 158 -6.58 -1.91 12.64
N ASN A 159 -7.81 -2.38 12.48
CA ASN A 159 -8.06 -3.77 12.13
C ASN A 159 -7.54 -4.09 10.72
N ASN A 160 -7.90 -3.25 9.73
CA ASN A 160 -7.58 -3.47 8.32
C ASN A 160 -6.69 -2.39 7.68
N ASN A 161 -6.27 -1.37 8.44
CA ASN A 161 -5.53 -0.19 7.98
C ASN A 161 -6.25 0.59 6.86
N GLU A 162 -7.56 0.54 6.78
CA GLU A 162 -8.35 1.31 5.82
C GLU A 162 -8.43 2.77 6.23
N ILE A 163 -8.28 3.68 5.29
CA ILE A 163 -8.60 5.09 5.49
C ILE A 163 -10.12 5.25 5.37
N ILE A 164 -10.78 5.27 6.52
CA ILE A 164 -12.24 5.30 6.64
C ILE A 164 -12.84 6.71 6.54
N GLY A 165 -12.07 7.73 6.87
CA GLY A 165 -12.44 9.13 6.75
C GLY A 165 -11.24 10.00 6.45
N TYR A 166 -11.43 11.03 5.65
CA TYR A 166 -10.39 12.04 5.42
C TYR A 166 -11.01 13.32 4.87
N LYS A 167 -10.33 14.44 5.11
CA LYS A 167 -10.63 15.74 4.53
C LYS A 167 -9.36 16.45 4.11
N LEU A 168 -9.47 17.25 3.06
CA LEU A 168 -8.41 18.11 2.54
C LEU A 168 -8.84 19.57 2.73
N SER A 169 -7.94 20.41 3.21
CA SER A 169 -8.18 21.83 3.43
C SER A 169 -6.95 22.66 3.13
N THR A 170 -7.14 23.95 2.87
CA THR A 170 -6.07 24.96 2.86
C THR A 170 -6.03 25.76 4.16
N SER A 171 -6.98 25.54 5.08
CA SER A 171 -7.03 26.07 6.43
C SER A 171 -6.90 24.95 7.47
N LEU A 172 -6.31 25.29 8.64
CA LEU A 172 -6.20 24.40 9.82
C LEU A 172 -7.32 24.66 10.83
N GLU A 173 -8.50 24.98 10.38
CA GLU A 173 -9.66 25.17 11.24
C GLU A 173 -10.14 23.85 11.82
N ILE A 174 -10.76 23.91 13.02
CA ILE A 174 -11.21 22.70 13.73
C ILE A 174 -12.28 21.93 12.93
N GLU A 175 -13.07 22.61 12.14
CA GLU A 175 -14.17 22.06 11.35
C GLU A 175 -13.70 20.98 10.41
N PHE A 176 -12.52 21.14 9.79
CA PHE A 176 -12.02 20.13 8.85
C PHE A 176 -11.63 18.80 9.53
N VAL A 177 -11.20 18.85 10.81
CA VAL A 177 -10.96 17.66 11.62
C VAL A 177 -12.28 17.04 12.08
N ILE A 178 -13.22 17.86 12.53
CA ILE A 178 -14.58 17.43 12.89
C ILE A 178 -15.26 16.72 11.71
N ASP A 179 -15.15 17.27 10.51
CA ASP A 179 -15.73 16.68 9.30
C ASP A 179 -15.03 15.36 8.90
N THR A 180 -13.74 15.22 9.19
CA THR A 180 -13.05 13.94 9.04
C THR A 180 -13.69 12.87 9.92
N VAL A 181 -13.92 13.20 11.21
CA VAL A 181 -14.57 12.27 12.16
C VAL A 181 -15.99 11.95 11.74
N LYS A 182 -16.80 12.96 11.38
CA LYS A 182 -18.19 12.77 10.91
C LYS A 182 -18.23 11.86 9.68
N THR A 183 -17.31 12.04 8.72
CA THR A 183 -17.21 11.19 7.51
C THR A 183 -16.89 9.74 7.86
N ALA A 184 -16.04 9.49 8.87
CA ALA A 184 -15.76 8.14 9.33
C ALA A 184 -16.97 7.51 10.07
N ILE A 185 -17.57 8.26 10.99
CA ILE A 185 -18.74 7.84 11.78
C ILE A 185 -19.93 7.49 10.88
N SER A 186 -20.18 8.27 9.81
CA SER A 186 -21.33 8.04 8.92
C SER A 186 -21.31 6.68 8.21
N LYS A 187 -20.15 6.02 8.18
CA LYS A 187 -19.99 4.66 7.60
C LYS A 187 -20.27 3.53 8.60
N CYS A 188 -20.55 3.86 9.85
CA CYS A 188 -20.73 2.91 10.93
C CYS A 188 -22.11 3.01 11.56
N SER A 189 -22.68 1.88 11.98
CA SER A 189 -23.88 1.90 12.81
C SER A 189 -23.58 2.47 14.22
N ARG A 190 -24.55 3.13 14.82
CA ARG A 190 -24.39 3.76 16.15
C ARG A 190 -23.97 2.78 17.23
N GLU A 191 -24.40 1.53 17.13
CA GLU A 191 -24.07 0.47 18.09
C GLU A 191 -22.58 0.14 18.09
N LYS A 192 -21.94 0.10 16.91
CA LYS A 192 -20.51 -0.18 16.76
C LYS A 192 -19.60 0.97 17.23
N LEU A 193 -20.15 2.15 17.51
CA LEU A 193 -19.40 3.32 17.98
C LEU A 193 -19.24 3.34 19.49
N LYS A 194 -20.02 2.62 20.29
CA LYS A 194 -20.03 2.69 21.76
C LYS A 194 -18.70 2.27 22.38
N ASP A 195 -18.02 1.27 21.81
CA ASP A 195 -16.76 0.73 22.32
C ASP A 195 -15.54 1.20 21.50
N LEU A 196 -15.78 2.12 20.56
CA LEU A 196 -14.74 2.65 19.70
C LEU A 196 -13.76 3.52 20.48
N ILE A 197 -12.48 3.26 20.30
CA ILE A 197 -11.39 4.11 20.75
C ILE A 197 -10.85 4.90 19.56
N ILE A 198 -10.84 6.25 19.67
CA ILE A 198 -10.14 7.09 18.68
C ILE A 198 -8.89 7.65 19.34
N HIS A 199 -7.73 7.31 18.75
CA HIS A 199 -6.43 7.76 19.23
C HIS A 199 -5.84 8.84 18.31
N SER A 200 -5.28 9.87 18.91
CA SER A 200 -4.61 10.99 18.23
C SER A 200 -3.32 11.39 18.96
N ASP A 201 -2.54 12.27 18.34
CA ASP A 201 -1.53 13.03 19.05
C ASP A 201 -2.16 14.10 19.98
N GLN A 202 -1.29 14.91 20.65
CA GLN A 202 -1.71 16.03 21.49
C GLN A 202 -1.87 17.34 20.69
N GLY A 203 -2.26 17.27 19.41
CA GLY A 203 -2.55 18.43 18.59
C GLY A 203 -3.72 19.26 19.15
N CYS A 204 -3.63 20.59 19.00
CA CYS A 204 -4.64 21.53 19.55
C CYS A 204 -6.07 21.21 19.05
N HIS A 205 -6.22 20.70 17.83
CA HIS A 205 -7.52 20.31 17.28
C HIS A 205 -8.17 19.19 18.10
N TYR A 206 -7.41 18.17 18.51
CA TYR A 206 -7.89 17.01 19.26
C TYR A 206 -8.15 17.34 20.75
N MET A 207 -7.55 18.41 21.24
CA MET A 207 -7.78 18.93 22.60
C MET A 207 -8.97 19.90 22.67
N SER A 208 -9.49 20.34 21.53
CA SER A 208 -10.57 21.31 21.46
C SER A 208 -11.87 20.81 22.09
N ARG A 209 -12.65 21.73 22.66
CA ARG A 209 -13.96 21.43 23.26
C ARG A 209 -14.93 20.84 22.23
N SER A 210 -14.90 21.36 20.99
CA SER A 210 -15.78 20.89 19.92
C SER A 210 -15.50 19.44 19.55
N TYR A 211 -14.22 19.04 19.45
CA TYR A 211 -13.82 17.67 19.20
C TYR A 211 -14.25 16.73 20.33
N LYS A 212 -13.96 17.08 21.58
CA LYS A 212 -14.35 16.30 22.77
C LYS A 212 -15.86 16.12 22.88
N ASN A 213 -16.63 17.19 22.62
CA ASN A 213 -18.09 17.13 22.63
C ASN A 213 -18.64 16.22 21.54
N LEU A 214 -18.03 16.22 20.34
CA LEU A 214 -18.40 15.31 19.25
C LEU A 214 -18.22 13.85 19.69
N LEU A 215 -17.05 13.48 20.21
CA LEU A 215 -16.78 12.11 20.65
C LEU A 215 -17.72 11.68 21.79
N LYS A 216 -17.96 12.57 22.77
CA LYS A 216 -18.88 12.33 23.89
C LYS A 216 -20.31 12.06 23.41
N ARG A 217 -20.80 12.81 22.41
CA ARG A 217 -22.13 12.62 21.80
C ARG A 217 -22.34 11.22 21.23
N TYR A 218 -21.27 10.63 20.68
CA TYR A 218 -21.30 9.28 20.11
C TYR A 218 -20.83 8.19 21.09
N LYS A 219 -20.51 8.56 22.35
CA LYS A 219 -19.97 7.67 23.39
C LYS A 219 -18.64 7.01 22.99
N ILE A 220 -17.83 7.70 22.21
CA ILE A 220 -16.54 7.24 21.70
C ILE A 220 -15.47 7.60 22.74
N THR A 221 -14.58 6.66 23.06
CA THR A 221 -13.46 6.87 23.97
C THR A 221 -12.32 7.60 23.26
N GLN A 222 -11.93 8.77 23.79
CA GLN A 222 -10.74 9.48 23.32
C GLN A 222 -9.49 8.91 23.96
N SER A 223 -8.45 8.69 23.16
CA SER A 223 -7.11 8.30 23.61
C SER A 223 -6.07 9.24 22.99
N MET A 224 -5.06 9.64 23.75
CA MET A 224 -4.03 10.56 23.26
C MET A 224 -2.63 10.00 23.48
N SER A 225 -1.74 10.23 22.53
CA SER A 225 -0.32 9.89 22.62
C SER A 225 0.32 10.56 23.84
N ARG A 226 1.35 9.96 24.39
CA ARG A 226 2.19 10.63 25.38
C ARG A 226 2.97 11.78 24.74
N LYS A 227 3.26 12.83 25.50
CA LYS A 227 3.99 14.02 25.03
C LYS A 227 5.31 13.62 24.36
N GLY A 228 5.54 14.06 23.13
CA GLY A 228 6.78 13.83 22.39
C GLY A 228 7.01 12.38 21.94
N ASN A 229 6.02 11.48 22.06
CA ASN A 229 6.16 10.08 21.71
C ASN A 229 5.45 9.72 20.40
N CYS A 230 6.17 9.84 19.28
CA CYS A 230 5.69 9.50 17.95
C CYS A 230 5.32 8.02 17.78
N TYR A 231 5.89 7.12 18.58
CA TYR A 231 5.57 5.69 18.46
C TYR A 231 4.12 5.37 18.84
N ASP A 232 3.47 6.27 19.60
CA ASP A 232 2.11 6.05 20.05
C ASP A 232 1.08 6.24 18.93
N ASN A 233 1.44 6.92 17.78
CA ASN A 233 0.59 7.10 16.59
C ASN A 233 1.20 6.54 15.28
N ALA A 234 2.10 5.57 15.40
CA ALA A 234 2.94 5.08 14.30
C ALA A 234 2.17 4.55 13.08
N CYS A 235 0.94 4.04 13.27
CA CYS A 235 0.15 3.45 12.17
C CYS A 235 -0.26 4.50 11.14
N ILE A 236 -0.83 5.62 11.57
CA ILE A 236 -1.26 6.71 10.68
C ILE A 236 -0.05 7.47 10.12
N GLU A 237 1.02 7.64 10.92
CA GLU A 237 2.28 8.22 10.44
C GLU A 237 2.89 7.37 9.32
N SER A 238 2.82 6.04 9.42
CA SER A 238 3.24 5.12 8.36
C SER A 238 2.44 5.30 7.08
N PHE A 239 1.13 5.54 7.18
CA PHE A 239 0.29 5.87 6.02
C PHE A 239 0.74 7.19 5.38
N PHE A 240 0.91 8.25 6.15
CA PHE A 240 1.38 9.54 5.63
C PHE A 240 2.76 9.46 5.01
N SER A 241 3.65 8.67 5.58
CA SER A 241 4.96 8.39 4.98
C SER A 241 4.82 7.73 3.60
N LYS A 242 3.92 6.76 3.46
CA LYS A 242 3.63 6.11 2.17
C LYS A 242 3.01 7.10 1.18
N LEU A 243 2.01 7.87 1.57
CA LEU A 243 1.41 8.91 0.74
C LEU A 243 2.47 9.88 0.21
N LYS A 244 3.37 10.36 1.10
CA LYS A 244 4.43 11.30 0.72
C LYS A 244 5.44 10.66 -0.23
N THR A 245 5.89 9.45 0.04
CA THR A 245 6.94 8.79 -0.76
C THR A 245 6.39 8.20 -2.07
N GLU A 246 5.17 7.70 -2.07
CA GLU A 246 4.57 7.02 -3.23
C GLU A 246 3.87 8.01 -4.17
N LEU A 247 3.45 9.19 -3.68
CA LEU A 247 2.71 10.18 -4.47
C LEU A 247 3.36 11.57 -4.43
N ILE A 248 3.46 12.19 -3.24
CA ILE A 248 3.74 13.63 -3.15
C ILE A 248 5.14 13.96 -3.65
N TYR A 249 6.16 13.20 -3.24
CA TYR A 249 7.55 13.45 -3.64
C TYR A 249 7.90 13.00 -5.07
N GLN A 250 6.96 12.31 -5.73
CA GLN A 250 7.13 11.85 -7.11
C GLN A 250 6.56 12.84 -8.13
N ASN A 251 5.76 13.82 -7.68
CA ASN A 251 5.04 14.74 -8.55
C ASN A 251 5.23 16.19 -8.09
N LYS A 252 5.08 17.13 -9.04
CA LYS A 252 4.94 18.56 -8.77
C LYS A 252 3.49 18.94 -8.96
N TYR A 253 2.90 19.65 -8.00
CA TYR A 253 1.52 20.11 -8.04
C TYR A 253 1.49 21.61 -8.19
N TYR A 254 0.96 22.10 -9.29
CA TYR A 254 0.89 23.54 -9.58
C TYR A 254 -0.38 24.18 -9.01
N SER A 255 -1.46 23.40 -8.87
CA SER A 255 -2.72 23.88 -8.33
C SER A 255 -3.21 23.06 -7.14
N LYS A 256 -4.08 23.67 -6.32
CA LYS A 256 -4.83 22.99 -5.26
C LYS A 256 -5.65 21.83 -5.81
N LYS A 257 -6.28 22.03 -6.96
CA LYS A 257 -7.14 21.03 -7.60
C LYS A 257 -6.35 19.77 -7.95
N ASP A 258 -5.21 19.92 -8.61
CA ASP A 258 -4.36 18.79 -9.02
C ASP A 258 -3.88 17.99 -7.80
N LEU A 259 -3.46 18.69 -6.73
CA LEU A 259 -3.04 18.03 -5.49
C LEU A 259 -4.20 17.23 -4.89
N PHE A 260 -5.37 17.84 -4.75
CA PHE A 260 -6.52 17.21 -4.09
C PHE A 260 -7.04 16.01 -4.87
N GLU A 261 -7.20 16.13 -6.18
CA GLU A 261 -7.59 15.00 -7.05
C GLU A 261 -6.60 13.83 -6.98
N SER A 262 -5.30 14.14 -6.99
CA SER A 262 -4.27 13.11 -6.89
C SER A 262 -4.32 12.38 -5.55
N ILE A 263 -4.60 13.08 -4.44
CA ILE A 263 -4.74 12.47 -3.11
C ILE A 263 -6.02 11.62 -3.05
N HIS A 264 -7.14 12.08 -3.59
CA HIS A 264 -8.36 11.27 -3.67
C HIS A 264 -8.13 9.96 -4.41
N LYS A 265 -7.49 10.03 -5.60
CA LYS A 265 -7.12 8.85 -6.39
C LYS A 265 -6.13 7.93 -5.65
N TYR A 266 -5.21 8.51 -4.88
CA TYR A 266 -4.26 7.72 -4.09
C TYR A 266 -4.94 6.99 -2.93
N ILE A 267 -5.81 7.64 -2.18
CA ILE A 267 -6.52 7.01 -1.05
C ILE A 267 -7.45 5.91 -1.55
N TYR A 268 -8.14 6.14 -2.68
CA TYR A 268 -8.93 5.10 -3.34
C TYR A 268 -8.06 3.89 -3.68
N TRP A 269 -6.95 4.10 -4.40
CA TRP A 269 -6.01 3.05 -4.76
C TRP A 269 -5.41 2.35 -3.54
N TYR A 270 -5.05 3.11 -2.49
CA TYR A 270 -4.52 2.55 -1.24
C TYR A 270 -5.50 1.59 -0.57
N ASN A 271 -6.77 1.95 -0.53
CA ASN A 271 -7.82 1.15 0.11
C ASN A 271 -8.24 -0.06 -0.73
N ASN A 272 -8.33 0.08 -2.06
CA ASN A 272 -8.97 -0.90 -2.93
C ASN A 272 -8.00 -1.74 -3.79
N GLU A 273 -6.79 -1.27 -4.03
CA GLU A 273 -5.87 -1.91 -4.99
C GLU A 273 -4.49 -2.21 -4.40
N ARG A 274 -4.08 -1.51 -3.34
CA ARG A 274 -2.75 -1.64 -2.76
C ARG A 274 -2.66 -2.81 -1.79
N PHE A 275 -2.02 -3.90 -2.21
CA PHE A 275 -1.80 -5.08 -1.36
C PHE A 275 -0.91 -4.80 -0.15
N GLN A 276 -1.30 -5.37 0.99
CA GLN A 276 -0.56 -5.30 2.24
C GLN A 276 -0.19 -6.70 2.74
N SER A 277 1.11 -6.94 2.93
CA SER A 277 1.61 -8.25 3.40
C SER A 277 1.09 -8.63 4.79
N LYS A 278 0.86 -7.63 5.67
CA LYS A 278 0.25 -7.82 6.99
C LYS A 278 -1.12 -8.52 6.89
N PHE A 279 -1.87 -8.27 5.83
CA PHE A 279 -3.20 -8.81 5.59
C PHE A 279 -3.19 -9.96 4.55
N LYS A 280 -2.20 -10.81 4.58
CA LYS A 280 -2.06 -11.94 3.65
C LYS A 280 -2.16 -11.52 2.17
N ASN A 281 -1.66 -10.32 1.86
CA ASN A 281 -1.70 -9.68 0.54
C ASN A 281 -3.12 -9.32 0.04
N HIS A 282 -4.04 -9.06 0.95
CA HIS A 282 -5.29 -8.39 0.63
C HIS A 282 -5.11 -6.86 0.67
N THR A 283 -6.00 -6.16 0.00
CA THR A 283 -6.18 -4.72 0.20
C THR A 283 -6.92 -4.46 1.51
N PRO A 284 -6.88 -3.24 2.06
CA PRO A 284 -7.69 -2.89 3.24
C PRO A 284 -9.18 -3.25 3.10
N VAL A 285 -9.78 -2.94 1.96
CA VAL A 285 -11.21 -3.20 1.69
C VAL A 285 -11.49 -4.70 1.54
N GLU A 286 -10.66 -5.46 0.81
CA GLU A 286 -10.79 -6.91 0.70
C GLU A 286 -10.68 -7.58 2.06
N TYR A 287 -9.74 -7.14 2.91
CA TYR A 287 -9.56 -7.73 4.23
C TYR A 287 -10.78 -7.54 5.13
N ARG A 288 -11.54 -6.44 4.96
CA ARG A 288 -12.82 -6.23 5.65
C ARG A 288 -13.83 -7.36 5.40
N SER A 289 -13.82 -7.96 4.22
CA SER A 289 -14.74 -9.03 3.84
C SER A 289 -14.30 -10.42 4.31
N VAL A 290 -13.05 -10.54 4.80
CA VAL A 290 -12.46 -11.82 5.25
C VAL A 290 -12.52 -11.95 6.78
N VAL A 291 -12.75 -10.85 7.49
CA VAL A 291 -12.87 -10.74 8.96
C VAL A 291 -14.31 -10.45 9.35
#